data_8291a964f8b85eb1c04f241c19278e3a
#
_entry.id   8291a964f8b85eb1c04f241c19278e3a
#
_cell.length_a   1.000
_cell.length_b   1.000
_cell.length_c   1.000
_cell.angle_alpha   90.00
_cell.angle_beta   90.00
_cell.angle_gamma   90.00
#
_symmetry.space_group_name_H-M   'P 1'
#
loop_
_entity.id
_entity.type
_entity.pdbx_description
1 polymer ?
#
loop_
_entity_poly.entity_id
_entity_poly.type
_entity_poly.pdbx_seq_one_letter_code
_entity_poly.pdbx_strand_id
1 'polypeptide(L)'
;MSWTTDPRDVLRVTDDFDLAAFDRHGKPGFDGKKSDGEQVMATRGELLAELQERLFAEGRAGGERSLLVVVQGLDTAGKGGVARHVMGMVDPQGVQLRSFGVPTKEEASHHFLWRIRRALPTPGRIGVFDRSHYEDVLVQRVENIVPEEVWRKRYREINRFEEKLVASGTTVLKFALMVSYDEQAQRLMERLDRPDKRWKFSPGDLKTRAKWDKYQEAYADVFRFTNTEHAPWYVVPADRKWYTRAAITEVITRTLVDMQPRWPEADFDVADMREQLAQTMSTSALKESLDDTASTVESAIDSSIDVREEAIELRGDKKAAKQAKQQRKEWEADLTATLKQKTALLNAR
;
A
#
# COMPACT_ATOMS: atom_id res chain seq x y z
N MET A 1 2.97 15.26 16.01
CA MET A 1 2.71 13.90 15.48
C MET A 1 1.42 13.40 16.10
N SER A 2 0.49 12.88 15.31
CA SER A 2 -0.83 12.49 15.83
C SER A 2 -0.93 11.01 16.22
N TRP A 3 0.10 10.22 15.87
CA TRP A 3 0.19 8.83 16.32
C TRP A 3 0.89 8.75 17.68
N THR A 4 0.21 8.18 18.68
CA THR A 4 0.75 7.93 20.01
C THR A 4 1.37 6.55 20.15
N THR A 5 0.99 5.64 19.25
CA THR A 5 1.46 4.26 19.18
C THR A 5 1.54 3.85 17.71
N ASP A 6 2.42 2.93 17.36
CA ASP A 6 2.48 2.38 16.01
C ASP A 6 1.12 1.74 15.67
N PRO A 7 0.43 2.16 14.59
CA PRO A 7 -0.85 1.60 14.23
C PRO A 7 -0.78 0.10 13.91
N ARG A 8 0.40 -0.42 13.56
CA ARG A 8 0.59 -1.87 13.34
C ARG A 8 0.41 -2.66 14.64
N ASP A 9 0.74 -2.09 15.80
CA ASP A 9 0.59 -2.76 17.08
C ASP A 9 -0.87 -2.77 17.56
N VAL A 10 -1.55 -1.63 17.39
CA VAL A 10 -2.92 -1.46 17.92
C VAL A 10 -4.04 -1.94 16.98
N LEU A 11 -3.74 -2.14 15.70
CA LEU A 11 -4.70 -2.64 14.72
C LEU A 11 -4.50 -4.14 14.41
N ARG A 12 -3.36 -4.70 14.77
CA ARG A 12 -3.07 -6.12 14.54
C ARG A 12 -3.99 -6.99 15.38
N VAL A 13 -4.55 -8.01 14.77
CA VAL A 13 -5.31 -9.04 15.46
C VAL A 13 -4.38 -9.79 16.42
N THR A 14 -4.80 -9.89 17.68
CA THR A 14 -4.14 -10.65 18.76
C THR A 14 -4.93 -11.92 19.07
N ASP A 15 -4.37 -12.83 19.86
CA ASP A 15 -5.05 -14.08 20.21
C ASP A 15 -6.33 -13.87 21.03
N ASP A 16 -6.41 -12.76 21.75
CA ASP A 16 -7.57 -12.32 22.56
C ASP A 16 -8.51 -11.35 21.84
N PHE A 17 -8.31 -11.13 20.53
CA PHE A 17 -9.13 -10.20 19.76
C PHE A 17 -10.59 -10.65 19.70
N ASP A 18 -11.48 -9.77 20.16
CA ASP A 18 -12.94 -9.96 20.10
C ASP A 18 -13.58 -8.96 19.12
N LEU A 19 -14.05 -9.47 17.99
CA LEU A 19 -14.75 -8.66 16.98
C LEU A 19 -16.09 -8.10 17.49
N ALA A 20 -16.75 -8.78 18.44
CA ALA A 20 -18.03 -8.31 18.99
C ALA A 20 -17.83 -7.05 19.86
N ALA A 21 -16.73 -6.98 20.59
CA ALA A 21 -16.35 -5.83 21.43
C ALA A 21 -15.60 -4.73 20.64
N PHE A 22 -15.27 -4.95 19.37
CA PHE A 22 -14.47 -4.02 18.59
C PHE A 22 -15.19 -2.69 18.33
N ASP A 23 -14.56 -1.57 18.72
CA ASP A 23 -15.08 -0.21 18.47
C ASP A 23 -14.83 0.23 17.01
N ARG A 24 -15.86 0.16 16.19
CA ARG A 24 -15.84 0.53 14.77
C ARG A 24 -15.77 2.04 14.51
N HIS A 25 -16.04 2.83 15.56
CA HIS A 25 -15.98 4.30 15.53
C HIS A 25 -14.68 4.85 16.13
N GLY A 26 -13.89 4.01 16.78
CA GLY A 26 -12.65 4.36 17.44
C GLY A 26 -11.57 4.91 16.51
N LYS A 27 -10.50 5.33 17.12
CA LYS A 27 -9.27 5.77 16.45
C LYS A 27 -8.03 5.29 17.24
N PRO A 28 -7.86 3.97 17.43
CA PRO A 28 -6.81 3.43 18.26
C PRO A 28 -5.42 3.92 17.81
N GLY A 29 -4.60 4.31 18.78
CA GLY A 29 -3.24 4.82 18.55
C GLY A 29 -3.16 6.22 17.95
N PHE A 30 -4.29 6.94 17.76
CA PHE A 30 -4.30 8.26 17.15
C PHE A 30 -4.94 9.30 18.08
N ASP A 31 -4.15 10.27 18.51
CA ASP A 31 -4.64 11.41 19.28
C ASP A 31 -4.72 12.66 18.40
N GLY A 32 -5.89 12.88 17.82
CA GLY A 32 -6.12 13.97 16.89
C GLY A 32 -7.55 13.97 16.34
N LYS A 33 -7.86 14.98 15.56
CA LYS A 33 -9.13 15.18 14.84
C LYS A 33 -8.95 14.95 13.34
N LYS A 34 -9.99 15.18 12.56
CA LYS A 34 -9.99 14.93 11.11
C LYS A 34 -8.88 15.71 10.38
N SER A 35 -8.67 17.00 10.73
CA SER A 35 -7.61 17.81 10.12
C SER A 35 -6.20 17.24 10.35
N ASP A 36 -5.97 16.66 11.53
CA ASP A 36 -4.67 16.07 11.87
C ASP A 36 -4.44 14.78 11.07
N GLY A 37 -5.51 13.98 10.87
CA GLY A 37 -5.46 12.81 10.01
C GLY A 37 -5.24 13.15 8.52
N GLU A 38 -5.82 14.24 8.04
CA GLU A 38 -5.58 14.75 6.68
C GLU A 38 -4.13 15.25 6.53
N GLN A 39 -3.57 15.91 7.55
CA GLN A 39 -2.17 16.31 7.56
C GLN A 39 -1.21 15.11 7.58
N VAL A 40 -1.48 14.10 8.40
CA VAL A 40 -0.71 12.84 8.41
C VAL A 40 -0.71 12.20 7.02
N MET A 41 -1.87 12.15 6.36
CA MET A 41 -1.94 11.60 4.99
C MET A 41 -1.11 12.41 3.99
N ALA A 42 -1.09 13.73 4.08
CA ALA A 42 -0.30 14.56 3.18
C ALA A 42 1.20 14.29 3.35
N THR A 43 1.70 14.39 4.59
CA THR A 43 3.12 14.14 4.89
C THR A 43 3.54 12.71 4.56
N ARG A 44 2.75 11.71 5.00
CA ARG A 44 3.07 10.29 4.74
C ARG A 44 2.92 9.91 3.28
N GLY A 45 2.10 10.66 2.52
CA GLY A 45 1.92 10.47 1.09
C GLY A 45 3.21 10.67 0.31
N GLU A 46 3.99 11.68 0.65
CA GLU A 46 5.30 11.97 0.04
C GLU A 46 6.29 10.84 0.30
N LEU A 47 6.43 10.43 1.57
CA LEU A 47 7.29 9.31 1.95
C LEU A 47 6.84 7.99 1.30
N LEU A 48 5.52 7.74 1.26
CA LEU A 48 4.96 6.55 0.63
C LEU A 48 5.25 6.52 -0.88
N ALA A 49 5.12 7.65 -1.56
CA ALA A 49 5.40 7.78 -2.99
C ALA A 49 6.87 7.46 -3.30
N GLU A 50 7.79 8.08 -2.58
CA GLU A 50 9.23 7.87 -2.75
C GLU A 50 9.63 6.40 -2.48
N LEU A 51 9.15 5.80 -1.39
CA LEU A 51 9.45 4.39 -1.07
C LEU A 51 8.85 3.43 -2.09
N GLN A 52 7.67 3.73 -2.62
CA GLN A 52 7.04 2.93 -3.66
C GLN A 52 7.83 3.03 -4.98
N GLU A 53 8.30 4.21 -5.35
CA GLU A 53 9.10 4.41 -6.56
C GLU A 53 10.43 3.66 -6.46
N ARG A 54 11.10 3.68 -5.31
CA ARG A 54 12.31 2.88 -5.06
C ARG A 54 12.03 1.38 -5.20
N LEU A 55 10.92 0.88 -4.63
CA LEU A 55 10.54 -0.53 -4.78
C LEU A 55 10.31 -0.88 -6.25
N PHE A 56 9.66 0.01 -7.01
CA PHE A 56 9.43 -0.17 -8.43
C PHE A 56 10.74 -0.18 -9.23
N ALA A 57 11.65 0.76 -8.97
CA ALA A 57 12.97 0.82 -9.59
C ALA A 57 13.80 -0.43 -9.28
N GLU A 58 13.78 -0.90 -8.03
CA GLU A 58 14.43 -2.16 -7.62
C GLU A 58 13.92 -3.35 -8.42
N GLY A 59 12.57 -3.47 -8.59
CA GLY A 59 11.99 -4.54 -9.42
C GLY A 59 12.37 -4.43 -10.89
N ARG A 60 12.54 -3.21 -11.43
CA ARG A 60 13.03 -2.97 -12.79
C ARG A 60 14.49 -3.40 -12.98
N ALA A 61 15.28 -3.34 -11.92
CA ALA A 61 16.67 -3.77 -11.88
C ALA A 61 16.84 -5.26 -11.52
N GLY A 62 15.77 -6.05 -11.51
CA GLY A 62 15.82 -7.50 -11.25
C GLY A 62 15.58 -7.90 -9.80
N GLY A 63 15.19 -6.98 -8.91
CA GLY A 63 14.75 -7.31 -7.55
C GLY A 63 13.44 -8.11 -7.57
N GLU A 64 13.27 -9.04 -6.63
CA GLU A 64 12.13 -9.96 -6.59
C GLU A 64 11.03 -9.53 -5.58
N ARG A 65 11.26 -8.50 -4.79
CA ARG A 65 10.34 -8.07 -3.73
C ARG A 65 9.09 -7.40 -4.28
N SER A 66 7.97 -7.62 -3.61
CA SER A 66 6.70 -6.93 -3.88
C SER A 66 5.89 -6.76 -2.60
N LEU A 67 4.85 -5.94 -2.64
CA LEU A 67 3.92 -5.75 -1.53
C LEU A 67 2.51 -6.11 -2.01
N LEU A 68 1.81 -6.99 -1.31
CA LEU A 68 0.40 -7.30 -1.54
C LEU A 68 -0.45 -6.72 -0.41
N VAL A 69 -1.34 -5.81 -0.76
CA VAL A 69 -2.32 -5.18 0.14
C VAL A 69 -3.69 -5.79 -0.14
N VAL A 70 -4.19 -6.61 0.77
CA VAL A 70 -5.53 -7.20 0.72
C VAL A 70 -6.48 -6.31 1.53
N VAL A 71 -7.57 -5.86 0.91
CA VAL A 71 -8.58 -5.03 1.56
C VAL A 71 -9.93 -5.74 1.57
N GLN A 72 -10.37 -6.14 2.75
CA GLN A 72 -11.67 -6.77 2.99
C GLN A 72 -12.61 -5.87 3.78
N GLY A 73 -13.89 -6.10 3.69
CA GLY A 73 -14.93 -5.37 4.40
C GLY A 73 -16.28 -5.49 3.68
N LEU A 74 -17.36 -5.32 4.42
CA LEU A 74 -18.70 -5.31 3.87
C LEU A 74 -18.91 -4.11 2.92
N ASP A 75 -20.05 -4.12 2.22
CA ASP A 75 -20.38 -3.01 1.33
C ASP A 75 -20.45 -1.71 2.11
N THR A 76 -19.97 -0.63 1.47
CA THR A 76 -19.75 0.71 2.05
C THR A 76 -18.65 0.85 3.10
N ALA A 77 -17.97 -0.21 3.52
CA ALA A 77 -16.88 -0.12 4.51
C ALA A 77 -15.72 0.82 4.08
N GLY A 78 -15.54 1.07 2.78
CA GLY A 78 -14.56 2.07 2.31
C GLY A 78 -13.43 1.51 1.45
N LYS A 79 -13.50 0.25 1.00
CA LYS A 79 -12.47 -0.40 0.16
C LYS A 79 -12.02 0.44 -1.05
N GLY A 80 -12.97 0.90 -1.88
CA GLY A 80 -12.65 1.79 -3.00
C GLY A 80 -12.12 3.17 -2.57
N GLY A 81 -12.33 3.56 -1.31
CA GLY A 81 -11.72 4.76 -0.71
C GLY A 81 -10.24 4.57 -0.45
N VAL A 82 -9.80 3.38 -0.07
CA VAL A 82 -8.39 3.02 0.07
C VAL A 82 -7.69 3.09 -1.30
N ALA A 83 -8.25 2.42 -2.31
CA ALA A 83 -7.70 2.47 -3.66
C ALA A 83 -7.57 3.90 -4.19
N ARG A 84 -8.60 4.76 -3.98
CA ARG A 84 -8.61 6.13 -4.50
C ARG A 84 -7.70 7.09 -3.74
N HIS A 85 -7.67 7.02 -2.42
CA HIS A 85 -7.04 8.04 -1.59
C HIS A 85 -5.70 7.64 -0.99
N VAL A 86 -5.44 6.34 -0.85
CA VAL A 86 -4.14 5.84 -0.39
C VAL A 86 -3.26 5.52 -1.60
N MET A 87 -3.74 4.68 -2.51
CA MET A 87 -2.96 4.35 -3.71
C MET A 87 -2.92 5.49 -4.74
N GLY A 88 -3.81 6.46 -4.66
CA GLY A 88 -3.76 7.67 -5.49
C GLY A 88 -2.63 8.65 -5.14
N MET A 89 -1.86 8.38 -4.09
CA MET A 89 -0.70 9.20 -3.69
C MET A 89 0.62 8.71 -4.29
N VAL A 90 0.63 7.55 -4.95
CA VAL A 90 1.84 6.91 -5.50
C VAL A 90 1.79 6.79 -7.02
N ASP A 91 2.92 6.53 -7.65
CA ASP A 91 2.99 6.32 -9.11
C ASP A 91 2.15 5.10 -9.53
N PRO A 92 1.15 5.28 -10.40
CA PRO A 92 0.31 4.20 -10.87
C PRO A 92 1.07 3.09 -11.62
N GLN A 93 2.24 3.36 -12.20
CA GLN A 93 3.08 2.34 -12.85
C GLN A 93 3.55 1.26 -11.86
N GLY A 94 3.78 1.65 -10.61
CA GLY A 94 4.19 0.76 -9.53
C GLY A 94 3.01 0.12 -8.79
N VAL A 95 1.75 0.32 -9.22
CA VAL A 95 0.54 -0.24 -8.57
C VAL A 95 -0.18 -1.20 -9.50
N GLN A 96 -0.61 -2.33 -8.95
CA GLN A 96 -1.45 -3.31 -9.65
C GLN A 96 -2.75 -3.53 -8.87
N LEU A 97 -3.81 -2.84 -9.28
CA LEU A 97 -5.13 -2.93 -8.65
C LEU A 97 -5.97 -4.04 -9.27
N ARG A 98 -6.53 -4.91 -8.44
CA ARG A 98 -7.51 -5.93 -8.84
C ARG A 98 -8.71 -5.95 -7.89
N SER A 99 -9.90 -5.78 -8.45
CA SER A 99 -11.16 -6.01 -7.73
C SER A 99 -11.72 -7.40 -8.06
N PHE A 100 -12.13 -8.12 -7.01
CA PHE A 100 -12.69 -9.47 -7.17
C PHE A 100 -14.22 -9.45 -6.93
N GLY A 101 -14.95 -9.74 -7.96
CA GLY A 101 -16.41 -9.97 -7.94
C GLY A 101 -16.76 -11.45 -7.95
N VAL A 102 -18.01 -11.73 -8.34
CA VAL A 102 -18.46 -13.10 -8.61
C VAL A 102 -17.56 -13.73 -9.65
N PRO A 103 -17.06 -14.95 -9.44
CA PRO A 103 -16.22 -15.64 -10.40
C PRO A 103 -16.88 -15.80 -11.77
N THR A 104 -16.13 -15.60 -12.84
CA THR A 104 -16.58 -15.96 -14.19
C THR A 104 -16.74 -17.48 -14.31
N LYS A 105 -17.35 -17.97 -15.39
CA LYS A 105 -17.47 -19.42 -15.64
C LYS A 105 -16.09 -20.10 -15.71
N GLU A 106 -15.11 -19.43 -16.34
CA GLU A 106 -13.73 -19.91 -16.41
C GLU A 106 -13.11 -19.95 -15.00
N GLU A 107 -13.16 -18.85 -14.26
CA GLU A 107 -12.61 -18.79 -12.90
C GLU A 107 -13.23 -19.84 -11.97
N ALA A 108 -14.54 -20.10 -12.09
CA ALA A 108 -15.26 -21.09 -11.31
C ALA A 108 -14.90 -22.54 -11.68
N SER A 109 -14.38 -22.80 -12.89
CA SER A 109 -13.93 -24.13 -13.32
C SER A 109 -12.54 -24.51 -12.77
N HIS A 110 -11.83 -23.55 -12.18
CA HIS A 110 -10.51 -23.74 -11.58
C HIS A 110 -10.56 -23.73 -10.05
N HIS A 111 -9.46 -24.11 -9.44
CA HIS A 111 -9.24 -23.96 -8.01
C HIS A 111 -9.42 -22.49 -7.58
N PHE A 112 -10.05 -22.20 -6.44
CA PHE A 112 -10.41 -20.84 -6.00
C PHE A 112 -9.21 -19.86 -5.96
N LEU A 113 -8.00 -20.34 -5.72
CA LEU A 113 -6.77 -19.54 -5.76
C LEU A 113 -6.23 -19.30 -7.18
N TRP A 114 -6.82 -19.90 -8.23
CA TRP A 114 -6.30 -19.75 -9.60
C TRP A 114 -6.36 -18.28 -10.06
N ARG A 115 -7.51 -17.63 -9.93
CA ARG A 115 -7.70 -16.22 -10.30
C ARG A 115 -6.86 -15.26 -9.43
N ILE A 116 -6.60 -15.65 -8.19
CA ILE A 116 -5.78 -14.90 -7.24
C ILE A 116 -4.32 -14.92 -7.71
N ARG A 117 -3.78 -16.11 -8.04
CA ARG A 117 -2.40 -16.25 -8.53
C ARG A 117 -2.12 -15.45 -9.79
N ARG A 118 -3.10 -15.36 -10.69
CA ARG A 118 -2.98 -14.57 -11.94
C ARG A 118 -2.99 -13.05 -11.71
N ALA A 119 -3.45 -12.62 -10.56
CA ALA A 119 -3.57 -11.21 -10.19
C ALA A 119 -2.48 -10.74 -9.22
N LEU A 120 -1.56 -11.63 -8.81
CA LEU A 120 -0.47 -11.27 -7.90
C LEU A 120 0.40 -10.16 -8.50
N PRO A 121 0.93 -9.25 -7.65
CA PRO A 121 1.84 -8.23 -8.13
C PRO A 121 3.11 -8.85 -8.71
N THR A 122 3.57 -8.28 -9.81
CA THR A 122 4.91 -8.57 -10.31
C THR A 122 5.96 -7.92 -9.40
N PRO A 123 7.22 -8.39 -9.43
CA PRO A 123 8.31 -7.78 -8.68
C PRO A 123 8.35 -6.24 -8.82
N GLY A 124 8.66 -5.55 -7.73
CA GLY A 124 8.72 -4.09 -7.66
C GLY A 124 7.37 -3.39 -7.50
N ARG A 125 6.24 -4.11 -7.49
CA ARG A 125 4.91 -3.48 -7.45
C ARG A 125 4.19 -3.66 -6.13
N ILE A 126 3.30 -2.72 -5.86
CA ILE A 126 2.26 -2.84 -4.83
C ILE A 126 1.00 -3.40 -5.49
N GLY A 127 0.67 -4.67 -5.20
CA GLY A 127 -0.61 -5.26 -5.54
C GLY A 127 -1.69 -4.82 -4.56
N VAL A 128 -2.85 -4.41 -5.04
CA VAL A 128 -3.99 -4.04 -4.19
C VAL A 128 -5.20 -4.85 -4.58
N PHE A 129 -5.69 -5.66 -3.68
CA PHE A 129 -6.87 -6.49 -3.86
C PHE A 129 -8.08 -5.87 -3.15
N ASP A 130 -9.03 -5.30 -3.91
CA ASP A 130 -10.37 -4.95 -3.42
C ASP A 130 -11.22 -6.22 -3.41
N ARG A 131 -11.46 -6.78 -2.22
CA ARG A 131 -11.80 -8.18 -1.97
C ARG A 131 -10.67 -9.13 -2.39
N SER A 132 -10.79 -10.42 -2.16
CA SER A 132 -9.70 -11.36 -2.45
C SER A 132 -10.17 -12.81 -2.41
N HIS A 133 -9.22 -13.73 -2.23
CA HIS A 133 -9.46 -15.14 -1.91
C HIS A 133 -10.24 -15.37 -0.61
N TYR A 134 -10.37 -14.36 0.24
CA TYR A 134 -11.18 -14.43 1.45
C TYR A 134 -12.69 -14.44 1.17
N GLU A 135 -13.14 -14.00 -0.02
CA GLU A 135 -14.55 -14.21 -0.44
C GLU A 135 -14.93 -15.71 -0.44
N ASP A 136 -13.96 -16.58 -0.65
CA ASP A 136 -14.13 -18.03 -0.69
C ASP A 136 -14.32 -18.70 0.69
N VAL A 137 -14.16 -17.93 1.78
CA VAL A 137 -14.48 -18.33 3.17
C VAL A 137 -15.45 -17.36 3.84
N LEU A 138 -15.76 -16.22 3.22
CA LEU A 138 -16.77 -15.25 3.66
C LEU A 138 -18.09 -15.47 2.89
N VAL A 139 -18.16 -15.03 1.65
CA VAL A 139 -19.37 -15.11 0.84
C VAL A 139 -19.79 -16.56 0.60
N GLN A 140 -18.87 -17.43 0.24
CA GLN A 140 -19.14 -18.85 -0.03
C GLN A 140 -19.76 -19.56 1.18
N ARG A 141 -19.32 -19.20 2.41
CA ARG A 141 -19.86 -19.69 3.67
C ARG A 141 -21.26 -19.08 3.94
N VAL A 142 -21.34 -17.75 3.97
CA VAL A 142 -22.57 -17.04 4.40
C VAL A 142 -23.74 -17.28 3.44
N GLU A 143 -23.45 -17.41 2.14
CA GLU A 143 -24.44 -17.68 1.11
C GLU A 143 -24.70 -19.19 0.91
N ASN A 144 -24.03 -20.07 1.67
CA ASN A 144 -24.09 -21.53 1.55
C ASN A 144 -23.86 -22.04 0.11
N ILE A 145 -22.89 -21.44 -0.59
CA ILE A 145 -22.56 -21.79 -1.99
C ILE A 145 -21.79 -23.11 -2.04
N VAL A 146 -20.97 -23.38 -1.01
CA VAL A 146 -20.24 -24.64 -0.83
C VAL A 146 -20.52 -25.21 0.56
N PRO A 147 -20.43 -26.56 0.74
CA PRO A 147 -20.57 -27.20 2.04
C PRO A 147 -19.51 -26.75 3.05
N GLU A 148 -19.82 -26.94 4.34
CA GLU A 148 -18.94 -26.51 5.45
C GLU A 148 -17.57 -27.15 5.39
N GLU A 149 -17.49 -28.44 5.12
CA GLU A 149 -16.23 -29.17 5.00
C GLU A 149 -15.32 -28.63 3.88
N VAL A 150 -15.88 -27.92 2.88
CA VAL A 150 -15.12 -27.30 1.80
C VAL A 150 -14.54 -26.00 2.26
N TRP A 151 -15.36 -25.03 2.75
CA TRP A 151 -14.82 -23.72 3.13
C TRP A 151 -13.91 -23.81 4.38
N ARG A 152 -14.13 -24.74 5.30
CA ARG A 152 -13.22 -24.95 6.44
C ARG A 152 -11.82 -25.40 6.02
N LYS A 153 -11.67 -26.21 4.98
CA LYS A 153 -10.37 -26.59 4.44
C LYS A 153 -9.63 -25.42 3.82
N ARG A 154 -10.35 -24.47 3.24
CA ARG A 154 -9.75 -23.29 2.58
C ARG A 154 -8.95 -22.41 3.52
N TYR A 155 -9.25 -22.33 4.81
CA TYR A 155 -8.40 -21.59 5.76
C TYR A 155 -6.95 -22.07 5.74
N ARG A 156 -6.73 -23.38 5.78
CA ARG A 156 -5.37 -23.94 5.72
C ARG A 156 -4.73 -23.75 4.34
N GLU A 157 -5.51 -23.80 3.29
CA GLU A 157 -5.02 -23.58 1.93
C GLU A 157 -4.59 -22.14 1.71
N ILE A 158 -5.37 -21.18 2.27
CA ILE A 158 -5.04 -19.76 2.29
C ILE A 158 -3.72 -19.52 3.04
N ASN A 159 -3.58 -20.04 4.26
CA ASN A 159 -2.36 -19.87 5.05
C ASN A 159 -1.12 -20.40 4.32
N ARG A 160 -1.20 -21.60 3.73
CA ARG A 160 -0.10 -22.15 2.93
C ARG A 160 0.20 -21.36 1.65
N PHE A 161 -0.82 -20.74 1.07
CA PHE A 161 -0.66 -19.87 -0.09
C PHE A 161 0.07 -18.59 0.30
N GLU A 162 -0.35 -17.93 1.37
CA GLU A 162 0.28 -16.71 1.88
C GLU A 162 1.72 -16.96 2.37
N GLU A 163 1.96 -18.07 3.06
CA GLU A 163 3.31 -18.52 3.46
C GLU A 163 4.25 -18.62 2.25
N LYS A 164 3.79 -19.23 1.16
CA LYS A 164 4.58 -19.35 -0.08
C LYS A 164 4.83 -17.99 -0.74
N LEU A 165 3.86 -17.07 -0.69
CA LEU A 165 4.05 -15.71 -1.20
C LEU A 165 5.13 -14.97 -0.42
N VAL A 166 5.09 -15.06 0.90
CA VAL A 166 6.10 -14.43 1.76
C VAL A 166 7.48 -15.05 1.53
N ALA A 167 7.54 -16.38 1.44
CA ALA A 167 8.80 -17.08 1.13
C ALA A 167 9.38 -16.72 -0.25
N SER A 168 8.55 -16.26 -1.20
CA SER A 168 8.98 -15.78 -2.52
C SER A 168 9.25 -14.27 -2.61
N GLY A 169 9.34 -13.56 -1.46
CA GLY A 169 9.69 -12.14 -1.42
C GLY A 169 8.50 -11.16 -1.44
N THR A 170 7.25 -11.66 -1.40
CA THR A 170 6.07 -10.80 -1.32
C THR A 170 5.69 -10.52 0.13
N THR A 171 5.76 -9.28 0.57
CA THR A 171 5.17 -8.87 1.87
C THR A 171 3.65 -8.82 1.74
N VAL A 172 2.92 -9.40 2.70
CA VAL A 172 1.44 -9.44 2.67
C VAL A 172 0.86 -8.64 3.83
N LEU A 173 0.05 -7.62 3.50
CA LEU A 173 -0.73 -6.84 4.45
C LEU A 173 -2.22 -7.12 4.24
N LYS A 174 -2.94 -7.48 5.30
CA LYS A 174 -4.36 -7.77 5.24
C LYS A 174 -5.14 -6.80 6.11
N PHE A 175 -5.99 -5.98 5.48
CA PHE A 175 -6.84 -5.02 6.16
C PHE A 175 -8.31 -5.46 6.12
N ALA A 176 -8.93 -5.53 7.31
CA ALA A 176 -10.35 -5.73 7.45
C ALA A 176 -11.00 -4.41 7.89
N LEU A 177 -11.78 -3.79 7.00
CA LEU A 177 -12.48 -2.53 7.26
C LEU A 177 -13.80 -2.82 7.96
N MET A 178 -13.86 -2.57 9.27
CA MET A 178 -15.05 -2.84 10.08
C MET A 178 -15.89 -1.57 10.25
N VAL A 179 -16.94 -1.46 9.44
CA VAL A 179 -17.97 -0.42 9.58
C VAL A 179 -19.04 -0.90 10.56
N SER A 180 -19.66 0.02 11.31
CA SER A 180 -20.81 -0.32 12.15
C SER A 180 -22.08 -0.56 11.32
N TYR A 181 -23.02 -1.27 11.91
CA TYR A 181 -24.29 -1.56 11.27
C TYR A 181 -25.03 -0.28 10.87
N ASP A 182 -25.08 0.72 11.74
CA ASP A 182 -25.78 1.97 11.52
C ASP A 182 -25.07 2.85 10.48
N GLU A 183 -23.73 3.00 10.57
CA GLU A 183 -22.96 3.76 9.59
C GLU A 183 -23.05 3.14 8.19
N GLN A 184 -23.12 1.80 8.09
CA GLN A 184 -23.36 1.13 6.82
C GLN A 184 -24.71 1.54 6.23
N ALA A 185 -25.80 1.59 7.04
CA ALA A 185 -27.12 2.01 6.59
C ALA A 185 -27.11 3.46 6.10
N GLN A 186 -26.48 4.37 6.86
CA GLN A 186 -26.37 5.77 6.48
C GLN A 186 -25.65 5.93 5.13
N ARG A 187 -24.56 5.19 4.91
CA ARG A 187 -23.81 5.22 3.65
C ARG A 187 -24.59 4.61 2.47
N LEU A 188 -25.40 3.60 2.72
CA LEU A 188 -26.31 3.05 1.70
C LEU A 188 -27.42 4.06 1.35
N MET A 189 -27.99 4.73 2.36
CA MET A 189 -28.96 5.79 2.16
C MET A 189 -28.37 6.96 1.37
N GLU A 190 -27.14 7.43 1.73
CA GLU A 190 -26.41 8.45 0.95
C GLU A 190 -26.27 8.07 -0.52
N ARG A 191 -26.05 6.78 -0.85
CA ARG A 191 -25.97 6.32 -2.25
C ARG A 191 -27.30 6.48 -2.98
N LEU A 192 -28.42 6.25 -2.31
CA LEU A 192 -29.76 6.40 -2.89
C LEU A 192 -30.15 7.86 -3.07
N ASP A 193 -29.83 8.70 -2.09
CA ASP A 193 -30.16 10.12 -2.09
C ASP A 193 -29.36 10.88 -3.17
N ARG A 194 -28.13 10.49 -3.42
CA ARG A 194 -27.22 11.15 -4.36
C ARG A 194 -27.29 10.58 -5.76
N PRO A 195 -27.77 11.31 -6.78
CA PRO A 195 -27.85 10.82 -8.17
C PRO A 195 -26.50 10.35 -8.72
N ASP A 196 -25.39 11.02 -8.37
CA ASP A 196 -24.02 10.68 -8.76
C ASP A 196 -23.47 9.42 -8.05
N LYS A 197 -24.20 8.86 -7.08
CA LYS A 197 -23.82 7.68 -6.31
C LYS A 197 -24.73 6.46 -6.53
N ARG A 198 -25.90 6.63 -7.12
CA ARG A 198 -26.89 5.56 -7.30
C ARG A 198 -26.34 4.35 -8.05
N TRP A 199 -25.44 4.57 -8.99
CA TRP A 199 -24.79 3.48 -9.73
C TRP A 199 -23.95 2.52 -8.85
N LYS A 200 -23.61 2.94 -7.62
CA LYS A 200 -22.89 2.13 -6.62
C LYS A 200 -23.82 1.31 -5.74
N PHE A 201 -25.11 1.57 -5.76
CA PHE A 201 -26.08 0.84 -4.96
C PHE A 201 -26.57 -0.39 -5.71
N SER A 202 -26.65 -1.51 -5.01
CA SER A 202 -27.26 -2.74 -5.50
C SER A 202 -28.34 -3.21 -4.53
N PRO A 203 -29.49 -3.73 -5.01
CA PRO A 203 -30.43 -4.44 -4.14
C PRO A 203 -29.80 -5.61 -3.38
N GLY A 204 -28.68 -6.16 -3.88
CA GLY A 204 -27.88 -7.16 -3.21
C GLY A 204 -27.27 -6.65 -1.90
N ASP A 205 -26.95 -5.35 -1.79
CA ASP A 205 -26.39 -4.75 -0.57
C ASP A 205 -27.36 -4.95 0.64
N LEU A 206 -28.69 -4.87 0.40
CA LEU A 206 -29.69 -5.13 1.44
C LEU A 206 -29.75 -6.61 1.84
N LYS A 207 -29.55 -7.52 0.89
CA LYS A 207 -29.51 -8.96 1.18
C LYS A 207 -28.28 -9.33 2.00
N THR A 208 -27.13 -8.75 1.68
CA THR A 208 -25.89 -8.90 2.46
C THR A 208 -26.07 -8.34 3.86
N ARG A 209 -26.65 -7.14 3.99
CA ARG A 209 -26.93 -6.51 5.27
C ARG A 209 -27.88 -7.32 6.16
N ALA A 210 -28.88 -7.98 5.60
CA ALA A 210 -29.78 -8.85 6.33
C ALA A 210 -29.10 -10.10 6.94
N LYS A 211 -27.89 -10.41 6.50
CA LYS A 211 -27.04 -11.50 7.02
C LYS A 211 -25.87 -10.99 7.88
N TRP A 212 -26.00 -9.80 8.44
CA TRP A 212 -24.95 -9.13 9.19
C TRP A 212 -24.25 -10.05 10.20
N ASP A 213 -25.00 -10.68 11.11
CA ASP A 213 -24.45 -11.53 12.15
C ASP A 213 -23.65 -12.70 11.59
N LYS A 214 -24.14 -13.33 10.52
CA LYS A 214 -23.42 -14.41 9.84
C LYS A 214 -22.09 -13.93 9.24
N TYR A 215 -22.04 -12.71 8.72
CA TYR A 215 -20.79 -12.12 8.24
C TYR A 215 -19.84 -11.79 9.41
N GLN A 216 -20.35 -11.29 10.56
CA GLN A 216 -19.50 -11.06 11.73
C GLN A 216 -18.89 -12.37 12.25
N GLU A 217 -19.66 -13.44 12.34
CA GLU A 217 -19.17 -14.79 12.67
C GLU A 217 -18.11 -15.27 11.68
N ALA A 218 -18.35 -15.09 10.37
CA ALA A 218 -17.41 -15.49 9.34
C ALA A 218 -16.09 -14.68 9.41
N TYR A 219 -16.14 -13.38 9.69
CA TYR A 219 -14.96 -12.55 9.91
C TYR A 219 -14.21 -12.95 11.18
N ALA A 220 -14.90 -13.23 12.28
CA ALA A 220 -14.26 -13.70 13.51
C ALA A 220 -13.46 -15.00 13.26
N ASP A 221 -14.04 -15.94 12.52
CA ASP A 221 -13.34 -17.17 12.13
C ASP A 221 -12.17 -16.91 11.15
N VAL A 222 -12.31 -15.98 10.20
CA VAL A 222 -11.20 -15.55 9.34
C VAL A 222 -10.03 -15.06 10.18
N PHE A 223 -10.27 -14.18 11.15
CA PHE A 223 -9.23 -13.68 12.04
C PHE A 223 -8.61 -14.81 12.87
N ARG A 224 -9.44 -15.66 13.46
CA ARG A 224 -8.98 -16.78 14.29
C ARG A 224 -8.13 -17.78 13.51
N PHE A 225 -8.48 -18.12 12.29
CA PHE A 225 -7.86 -19.22 11.54
C PHE A 225 -6.82 -18.78 10.51
N THR A 226 -6.76 -17.50 10.16
CA THR A 226 -5.85 -17.00 9.14
C THR A 226 -5.00 -15.80 9.55
N ASN A 227 -5.02 -15.42 10.84
CA ASN A 227 -4.07 -14.47 11.37
C ASN A 227 -2.75 -15.19 11.67
N THR A 228 -1.79 -15.05 10.76
CA THR A 228 -0.47 -15.68 10.89
C THR A 228 0.61 -14.63 11.12
N GLU A 229 1.72 -15.03 11.68
CA GLU A 229 2.84 -14.11 11.95
C GLU A 229 3.38 -13.47 10.67
N HIS A 230 3.50 -14.26 9.60
CA HIS A 230 4.03 -13.82 8.31
C HIS A 230 3.02 -13.03 7.47
N ALA A 231 1.72 -13.14 7.74
CA ALA A 231 0.65 -12.39 7.07
C ALA A 231 -0.46 -12.03 8.08
N PRO A 232 -0.22 -11.03 8.94
CA PRO A 232 -1.18 -10.65 9.99
C PRO A 232 -2.39 -9.91 9.42
N TRP A 233 -3.52 -10.01 10.12
CA TRP A 233 -4.67 -9.15 9.92
C TRP A 233 -4.56 -7.86 10.73
N TYR A 234 -4.91 -6.76 10.07
CA TYR A 234 -5.14 -5.45 10.69
C TYR A 234 -6.63 -5.14 10.60
N VAL A 235 -7.30 -5.06 11.76
CA VAL A 235 -8.72 -4.69 11.84
C VAL A 235 -8.82 -3.18 12.03
N VAL A 236 -9.41 -2.50 11.05
CA VAL A 236 -9.42 -1.04 10.98
C VAL A 236 -10.83 -0.51 11.22
N PRO A 237 -11.06 0.35 12.24
CA PRO A 237 -12.31 1.09 12.40
C PRO A 237 -12.65 1.86 11.13
N ALA A 238 -13.87 1.68 10.61
CA ALA A 238 -14.21 2.21 9.29
C ALA A 238 -15.34 3.26 9.30
N ASP A 239 -15.90 3.59 10.45
CA ASP A 239 -16.92 4.63 10.54
C ASP A 239 -16.33 6.02 10.26
N ARG A 240 -15.09 6.27 10.65
CA ARG A 240 -14.36 7.50 10.35
C ARG A 240 -13.47 7.31 9.12
N LYS A 241 -13.99 7.61 7.93
CA LYS A 241 -13.25 7.44 6.64
C LYS A 241 -11.85 8.05 6.65
N TRP A 242 -11.67 9.19 7.32
CA TRP A 242 -10.37 9.86 7.41
C TRP A 242 -9.36 9.05 8.23
N TYR A 243 -9.81 8.50 9.39
CA TYR A 243 -8.95 7.65 10.22
C TYR A 243 -8.56 6.37 9.50
N THR A 244 -9.54 5.69 8.89
CA THR A 244 -9.28 4.48 8.10
C THR A 244 -8.18 4.68 7.07
N ARG A 245 -8.23 5.81 6.34
CA ARG A 245 -7.24 6.14 5.32
C ARG A 245 -5.88 6.44 5.95
N ALA A 246 -5.83 7.30 6.97
CA ALA A 246 -4.60 7.66 7.67
C ALA A 246 -3.92 6.41 8.28
N ALA A 247 -4.69 5.52 8.90
CA ALA A 247 -4.18 4.29 9.50
C ALA A 247 -3.58 3.33 8.45
N ILE A 248 -4.27 3.12 7.34
CA ILE A 248 -3.78 2.26 6.25
C ILE A 248 -2.54 2.87 5.59
N THR A 249 -2.54 4.18 5.33
CA THR A 249 -1.36 4.88 4.81
C THR A 249 -0.16 4.67 5.72
N GLU A 250 -0.32 4.89 7.02
CA GLU A 250 0.76 4.74 7.99
C GLU A 250 1.29 3.29 8.06
N VAL A 251 0.40 2.28 8.09
CA VAL A 251 0.81 0.86 8.11
C VAL A 251 1.59 0.50 6.84
N ILE A 252 1.12 0.91 5.66
CA ILE A 252 1.81 0.64 4.39
C ILE A 252 3.17 1.35 4.36
N THR A 253 3.21 2.64 4.74
CA THR A 253 4.46 3.43 4.75
C THR A 253 5.50 2.80 5.67
N ARG A 254 5.14 2.46 6.92
CA ARG A 254 6.04 1.81 7.87
C ARG A 254 6.51 0.44 7.37
N THR A 255 5.66 -0.30 6.69
CA THR A 255 6.04 -1.58 6.08
C THR A 255 7.08 -1.38 4.98
N LEU A 256 6.91 -0.39 4.11
CA LEU A 256 7.91 -0.06 3.10
C LEU A 256 9.21 0.48 3.72
N VAL A 257 9.12 1.25 4.81
CA VAL A 257 10.30 1.66 5.59
C VAL A 257 11.08 0.44 6.09
N ASP A 258 10.40 -0.59 6.61
CA ASP A 258 11.04 -1.83 7.08
C ASP A 258 11.58 -2.67 5.91
N MET A 259 10.93 -2.65 4.77
CA MET A 259 11.43 -3.29 3.54
C MET A 259 12.72 -2.62 3.02
N GLN A 260 12.96 -1.33 3.30
CA GLN A 260 14.15 -0.60 2.86
C GLN A 260 14.44 -0.69 1.35
N PRO A 261 13.49 -0.32 0.48
CA PRO A 261 13.77 -0.30 -0.95
C PRO A 261 14.84 0.74 -1.27
N ARG A 262 15.68 0.43 -2.27
CA ARG A 262 16.82 1.29 -2.65
C ARG A 262 16.74 1.64 -4.13
N TRP A 263 17.28 2.80 -4.47
CA TRP A 263 17.57 3.09 -5.86
C TRP A 263 18.62 2.11 -6.37
N PRO A 264 18.44 1.48 -7.54
CA PRO A 264 19.47 0.66 -8.15
C PRO A 264 20.65 1.53 -8.60
N GLU A 265 21.83 0.95 -8.56
CA GLU A 265 23.02 1.59 -9.14
C GLU A 265 22.92 1.55 -10.68
N ALA A 266 23.50 2.54 -11.36
CA ALA A 266 23.60 2.52 -12.81
C ALA A 266 24.58 1.40 -13.24
N ASP A 267 24.22 0.64 -14.26
CA ASP A 267 25.03 -0.41 -14.85
C ASP A 267 25.89 0.08 -16.03
N PHE A 268 26.04 1.39 -16.14
CA PHE A 268 26.82 2.09 -17.17
C PHE A 268 27.64 3.24 -16.55
N ASP A 269 28.70 3.69 -17.28
CA ASP A 269 29.46 4.86 -16.90
C ASP A 269 28.63 6.14 -17.16
N VAL A 270 28.17 6.76 -16.09
CA VAL A 270 27.32 7.97 -16.13
C VAL A 270 28.06 9.14 -16.78
N ALA A 271 29.38 9.28 -16.54
CA ALA A 271 30.18 10.37 -17.10
C ALA A 271 30.34 10.21 -18.62
N ASP A 272 30.64 9.00 -19.07
CA ASP A 272 30.75 8.67 -20.51
C ASP A 272 29.40 8.88 -21.24
N MET A 273 28.29 8.38 -20.66
CA MET A 273 26.96 8.59 -21.25
C MET A 273 26.57 10.07 -21.32
N ARG A 274 26.94 10.86 -20.34
CA ARG A 274 26.69 12.31 -20.32
C ARG A 274 27.50 13.02 -21.41
N GLU A 275 28.76 12.63 -21.66
CA GLU A 275 29.58 13.16 -22.72
C GLU A 275 29.00 12.84 -24.10
N GLN A 276 28.63 11.57 -24.34
CA GLN A 276 28.00 11.16 -25.60
C GLN A 276 26.69 11.89 -25.85
N LEU A 277 25.84 12.04 -24.83
CA LEU A 277 24.57 12.78 -24.94
C LEU A 277 24.83 14.26 -25.25
N ALA A 278 25.81 14.89 -24.59
CA ALA A 278 26.16 16.28 -24.84
C ALA A 278 26.52 16.52 -26.32
N GLN A 279 27.20 15.60 -26.99
CA GLN A 279 27.56 15.72 -28.41
C GLN A 279 26.34 15.84 -29.32
N THR A 280 25.18 15.36 -28.91
CA THR A 280 23.91 15.43 -29.67
C THR A 280 23.09 16.69 -29.37
N MET A 281 23.47 17.49 -28.35
CA MET A 281 22.73 18.68 -27.91
C MET A 281 23.24 19.95 -28.59
N SER A 282 22.38 20.95 -28.76
CA SER A 282 22.83 22.32 -29.11
C SER A 282 23.52 22.97 -27.90
N THR A 283 24.35 24.00 -28.17
CA THR A 283 25.01 24.75 -27.08
C THR A 283 24.00 25.39 -26.12
N SER A 284 22.87 25.90 -26.65
CA SER A 284 21.78 26.47 -25.83
C SER A 284 21.14 25.41 -24.92
N ALA A 285 20.82 24.23 -25.48
CA ALA A 285 20.22 23.14 -24.70
C ALA A 285 21.16 22.59 -23.62
N LEU A 286 22.47 22.52 -23.92
CA LEU A 286 23.46 22.09 -22.94
C LEU A 286 23.61 23.13 -21.80
N LYS A 287 23.55 24.44 -22.13
CA LYS A 287 23.57 25.51 -21.13
C LYS A 287 22.34 25.47 -20.23
N GLU A 288 21.14 25.36 -20.81
CA GLU A 288 19.89 25.20 -20.07
C GLU A 288 19.95 23.99 -19.13
N SER A 289 20.42 22.83 -19.63
CA SER A 289 20.62 21.63 -18.82
C SER A 289 21.61 21.82 -17.67
N LEU A 290 22.61 22.70 -17.79
CA LEU A 290 23.54 23.04 -16.72
C LEU A 290 22.85 23.91 -15.65
N ASP A 291 22.10 24.91 -16.09
CA ASP A 291 21.38 25.83 -15.19
C ASP A 291 20.31 25.06 -14.39
N ASP A 292 19.56 24.15 -15.05
CA ASP A 292 18.55 23.30 -14.41
C ASP A 292 19.15 22.29 -13.43
N THR A 293 20.35 21.76 -13.71
CA THR A 293 20.99 20.76 -12.83
C THR A 293 21.21 21.28 -11.41
N ALA A 294 21.60 22.53 -11.27
CA ALA A 294 21.88 23.10 -9.95
C ALA A 294 20.63 23.14 -9.07
N SER A 295 19.49 23.56 -9.62
CA SER A 295 18.23 23.70 -8.86
C SER A 295 17.46 22.38 -8.72
N THR A 296 17.37 21.60 -9.80
CA THR A 296 16.54 20.40 -9.85
C THR A 296 17.20 19.23 -9.11
N VAL A 297 18.52 19.03 -9.30
CA VAL A 297 19.23 17.93 -8.64
C VAL A 297 19.40 18.20 -7.15
N GLU A 298 19.70 19.45 -6.76
CA GLU A 298 19.78 19.85 -5.34
C GLU A 298 18.44 19.62 -4.64
N SER A 299 17.34 20.07 -5.24
CA SER A 299 15.98 19.85 -4.72
C SER A 299 15.61 18.37 -4.64
N ALA A 300 15.98 17.55 -5.63
CA ALA A 300 15.75 16.11 -5.61
C ALA A 300 16.57 15.39 -4.52
N ILE A 301 17.83 15.81 -4.32
CA ILE A 301 18.69 15.31 -3.26
C ILE A 301 18.07 15.64 -1.89
N ASP A 302 17.69 16.88 -1.66
CA ASP A 302 17.11 17.33 -0.39
C ASP A 302 15.81 16.58 -0.09
N SER A 303 14.89 16.49 -1.06
CA SER A 303 13.63 15.73 -0.91
C SER A 303 13.91 14.25 -0.54
N SER A 304 14.82 13.60 -1.24
CA SER A 304 15.17 12.19 -0.98
C SER A 304 15.85 11.98 0.37
N ILE A 305 16.57 13.00 0.87
CA ILE A 305 17.19 12.98 2.20
C ILE A 305 16.13 13.14 3.28
N ASP A 306 15.20 14.10 3.13
CA ASP A 306 14.12 14.33 4.08
C ASP A 306 13.27 13.07 4.26
N VAL A 307 12.92 12.41 3.16
CA VAL A 307 12.23 11.12 3.15
C VAL A 307 13.02 10.04 3.91
N ARG A 308 14.34 10.02 3.72
CA ARG A 308 15.20 9.03 4.38
C ARG A 308 15.35 9.31 5.87
N GLU A 309 15.49 10.57 6.27
CA GLU A 309 15.56 10.96 7.68
C GLU A 309 14.25 10.63 8.38
N GLU A 310 13.11 10.89 7.76
CA GLU A 310 11.79 10.51 8.27
C GLU A 310 11.64 8.99 8.42
N ALA A 311 12.11 8.20 7.43
CA ALA A 311 12.11 6.75 7.51
C ALA A 311 12.99 6.22 8.66
N ILE A 312 14.13 6.89 8.92
CA ILE A 312 15.03 6.56 10.03
C ILE A 312 14.40 6.88 11.39
N GLU A 313 13.72 8.02 11.49
CA GLU A 313 12.97 8.39 12.70
C GLU A 313 11.88 7.38 13.02
N LEU A 314 11.14 6.93 12.01
CA LEU A 314 10.09 5.92 12.17
C LEU A 314 10.63 4.58 12.67
N ARG A 315 11.86 4.22 12.31
CA ARG A 315 12.52 2.98 12.76
C ARG A 315 13.20 3.12 14.12
N GLY A 316 13.49 4.34 14.57
CA GLY A 316 14.29 4.59 15.77
C GLY A 316 15.76 4.14 15.66
N ASP A 317 16.30 4.00 14.45
CA ASP A 317 17.63 3.45 14.18
C ASP A 317 18.71 4.53 14.07
N LYS A 318 19.41 4.76 15.19
CA LYS A 318 20.52 5.74 15.27
C LYS A 318 21.70 5.42 14.33
N LYS A 319 21.93 4.15 13.99
CA LYS A 319 23.02 3.75 13.08
C LYS A 319 22.67 4.13 11.64
N ALA A 320 21.42 3.96 11.26
CA ALA A 320 20.92 4.37 9.95
C ALA A 320 20.98 5.90 9.76
N ALA A 321 20.77 6.69 10.82
CA ALA A 321 20.96 8.15 10.76
C ALA A 321 22.37 8.58 10.38
N LYS A 322 23.40 7.87 10.88
CA LYS A 322 24.80 8.13 10.50
C LYS A 322 25.06 7.78 9.03
N GLN A 323 24.49 6.70 8.54
CA GLN A 323 24.61 6.28 7.14
C GLN A 323 23.91 7.25 6.19
N ALA A 324 22.75 7.81 6.57
CA ALA A 324 22.05 8.83 5.79
C ALA A 324 22.90 10.09 5.58
N LYS A 325 23.53 10.59 6.67
CA LYS A 325 24.46 11.73 6.59
C LYS A 325 25.66 11.47 5.68
N GLN A 326 26.17 10.24 5.67
CA GLN A 326 27.28 9.86 4.79
C GLN A 326 26.83 9.86 3.32
N GLN A 327 25.65 9.31 3.04
CA GLN A 327 25.12 9.29 1.67
C GLN A 327 24.76 10.68 1.15
N ARG A 328 24.30 11.59 2.01
CA ARG A 328 24.13 13.00 1.64
C ARG A 328 25.43 13.58 1.08
N LYS A 329 26.54 13.39 1.78
CA LYS A 329 27.85 13.86 1.32
C LYS A 329 28.29 13.25 -0.01
N GLU A 330 27.97 11.99 -0.24
CA GLU A 330 28.25 11.29 -1.50
C GLU A 330 27.46 11.90 -2.65
N TRP A 331 26.16 12.18 -2.46
CA TRP A 331 25.32 12.82 -3.46
C TRP A 331 25.68 14.28 -3.73
N GLU A 332 26.02 15.05 -2.68
CA GLU A 332 26.56 16.43 -2.84
C GLU A 332 27.89 16.44 -3.62
N ALA A 333 28.74 15.45 -3.40
CA ALA A 333 29.97 15.28 -4.15
C ALA A 333 29.71 14.91 -5.62
N ASP A 334 28.76 14.01 -5.89
CA ASP A 334 28.37 13.63 -7.25
C ASP A 334 27.71 14.79 -8.00
N LEU A 335 26.86 15.59 -7.35
CA LEU A 335 26.30 16.82 -7.91
C LEU A 335 27.42 17.78 -8.31
N THR A 336 28.39 18.00 -7.41
CA THR A 336 29.54 18.88 -7.67
C THR A 336 30.36 18.40 -8.88
N ALA A 337 30.62 17.09 -8.97
CA ALA A 337 31.30 16.47 -10.11
C ALA A 337 30.50 16.63 -11.41
N THR A 338 29.17 16.44 -11.34
CA THR A 338 28.25 16.61 -12.48
C THR A 338 28.28 18.04 -13.02
N LEU A 339 28.16 19.03 -12.15
CA LEU A 339 28.23 20.47 -12.54
C LEU A 339 29.58 20.81 -13.18
N LYS A 340 30.68 20.33 -12.61
CA LYS A 340 32.02 20.52 -13.16
C LYS A 340 32.17 19.89 -14.55
N GLN A 341 31.67 18.68 -14.76
CA GLN A 341 31.72 18.01 -16.06
C GLN A 341 30.86 18.75 -17.11
N LYS A 342 29.62 19.13 -16.79
CA LYS A 342 28.76 19.89 -17.71
C LYS A 342 29.35 21.25 -18.09
N THR A 343 29.96 21.95 -17.13
CA THR A 343 30.68 23.20 -17.41
C THR A 343 31.86 22.99 -18.35
N ALA A 344 32.64 21.94 -18.16
CA ALA A 344 33.75 21.61 -19.06
C ALA A 344 33.25 21.28 -20.49
N LEU A 345 32.18 20.49 -20.62
CA LEU A 345 31.55 20.17 -21.92
C LEU A 345 31.00 21.42 -22.62
N LEU A 346 30.47 22.38 -21.90
CA LEU A 346 29.99 23.65 -22.48
C LEU A 346 31.16 24.52 -22.96
N ASN A 347 32.26 24.59 -22.18
CA ASN A 347 33.43 25.40 -22.54
C ASN A 347 34.25 24.80 -23.69
N ALA A 348 34.12 23.53 -23.97
CA ALA A 348 34.79 22.83 -25.09
C ALA A 348 34.14 23.10 -26.45
N ARG A 349 33.02 23.79 -26.51
CA ARG A 349 32.25 24.19 -27.70
C ARG A 349 32.48 25.65 -28.07
#